data_ce6b6b2c20ce812b85342b26691b496a
#
_entry.id   ce6b6b2c20ce812b85342b26691b496a
#
_cell.length_a   1.000
_cell.length_b   1.000
_cell.length_c   1.000
_cell.angle_alpha   90.00
_cell.angle_beta   90.00
_cell.angle_gamma   90.00
#
_symmetry.space_group_name_H-M   'P 1'
#
loop_
_entity.id
_entity.type
_entity.pdbx_description
1 polymer ?
#
loop_
_entity_poly.entity_id
_entity_poly.type
_entity_poly.pdbx_seq_one_letter_code
_entity_poly.pdbx_strand_id
1 'polypeptide(L)'
;MTKKYHLDSLIIETITTKLSGIQAIYRYGSAGSIYERPESDIDIAILAAHIVPYYKIINLASTLMGATGRDIDLQDMQKLPVTLRVQIVLQGERIYCAARVAAETYDSHTLSEYVRLNEERHLILKDIQQRERIYG
;
A
#
# COMPACT_ATOMS: atom_id res chain seq x y z
N MET A 1 12.39 19.86 -13.45
CA MET A 1 11.45 19.15 -12.59
C MET A 1 10.67 18.11 -13.37
N THR A 2 10.58 16.94 -12.85
CA THR A 2 9.97 15.83 -13.56
C THR A 2 8.45 15.81 -13.33
N LYS A 3 7.71 15.27 -14.31
CA LYS A 3 6.26 15.08 -14.20
C LYS A 3 5.85 14.30 -12.94
N LYS A 4 6.75 13.44 -12.43
CA LYS A 4 6.54 12.62 -11.23
C LYS A 4 6.25 13.47 -9.99
N TYR A 5 7.04 14.50 -9.72
CA TYR A 5 6.87 15.35 -8.54
C TYR A 5 5.58 16.15 -8.61
N HIS A 6 5.23 16.61 -9.78
CA HIS A 6 3.97 17.33 -9.98
C HIS A 6 2.77 16.41 -9.72
N LEU A 7 2.85 15.17 -10.20
CA LEU A 7 1.81 14.18 -10.01
C LEU A 7 1.65 13.80 -8.53
N ASP A 8 2.75 13.55 -7.83
CA ASP A 8 2.72 13.23 -6.40
C ASP A 8 2.10 14.37 -5.60
N SER A 9 2.48 15.61 -5.88
CA SER A 9 1.91 16.80 -5.21
C SER A 9 0.41 16.90 -5.41
N LEU A 10 -0.07 16.64 -6.61
CA LEU A 10 -1.49 16.68 -6.94
C LEU A 10 -2.26 15.58 -6.20
N ILE A 11 -1.71 14.38 -6.14
CA ILE A 11 -2.30 13.25 -5.41
C ILE A 11 -2.38 13.58 -3.92
N ILE A 12 -1.30 14.05 -3.33
CA ILE A 12 -1.23 14.41 -1.91
C ILE A 12 -2.26 15.47 -1.58
N GLU A 13 -2.30 16.55 -2.35
CA GLU A 13 -3.24 17.65 -2.12
C GLU A 13 -4.68 17.18 -2.22
N THR A 14 -5.01 16.38 -3.22
CA THR A 14 -6.38 15.88 -3.41
C THR A 14 -6.80 14.99 -2.24
N ILE A 15 -5.96 14.06 -1.83
CA ILE A 15 -6.27 13.12 -0.74
C ILE A 15 -6.42 13.86 0.58
N THR A 16 -5.46 14.71 0.93
CA THR A 16 -5.47 15.41 2.23
C THR A 16 -6.58 16.45 2.34
N THR A 17 -7.04 16.98 1.22
CA THR A 17 -8.18 17.89 1.19
C THR A 17 -9.51 17.16 1.38
N LYS A 18 -9.64 15.97 0.81
CA LYS A 18 -10.90 15.21 0.83
C LYS A 18 -11.06 14.29 2.03
N LEU A 19 -9.98 13.82 2.63
CA LEU A 19 -10.02 12.93 3.79
C LEU A 19 -9.23 13.54 4.94
N SER A 20 -9.82 13.50 6.14
CA SER A 20 -9.11 13.87 7.37
C SER A 20 -8.42 12.65 7.96
N GLY A 21 -7.40 12.91 8.80
CA GLY A 21 -6.71 11.85 9.53
C GLY A 21 -5.76 11.01 8.71
N ILE A 22 -5.33 11.49 7.55
CA ILE A 22 -4.33 10.79 6.74
C ILE A 22 -2.97 10.89 7.43
N GLN A 23 -2.38 9.74 7.75
CA GLN A 23 -1.07 9.64 8.39
C GLN A 23 0.06 9.46 7.39
N ALA A 24 -0.18 8.71 6.31
CA ALA A 24 0.80 8.49 5.27
C ALA A 24 0.11 8.12 3.95
N ILE A 25 0.82 8.34 2.84
CA ILE A 25 0.40 7.94 1.51
C ILE A 25 1.57 7.26 0.84
N TYR A 26 1.32 6.09 0.25
CA TYR A 26 2.32 5.28 -0.45
C TYR A 26 1.94 5.16 -1.92
N ARG A 27 2.93 5.30 -2.79
CA ARG A 27 2.81 4.98 -4.21
C ARG A 27 3.60 3.71 -4.47
N TYR A 28 3.01 2.75 -5.16
CA TYR A 28 3.64 1.45 -5.37
C TYR A 28 3.33 0.94 -6.78
N GLY A 29 3.65 -0.32 -7.05
CA GLY A 29 3.48 -0.89 -8.38
C GLY A 29 4.51 -0.37 -9.37
N SER A 30 4.11 -0.17 -10.63
CA SER A 30 5.00 0.29 -11.70
C SER A 30 5.25 1.80 -11.69
N ALA A 31 4.45 2.56 -10.97
CA ALA A 31 4.56 4.03 -10.94
C ALA A 31 5.93 4.46 -10.42
N GLY A 32 6.62 5.30 -11.17
CA GLY A 32 7.95 5.78 -10.83
C GLY A 32 9.08 4.78 -11.11
N SER A 33 8.78 3.59 -11.65
CA SER A 33 9.78 2.60 -12.05
C SER A 33 10.14 2.75 -13.52
N ILE A 34 11.18 2.00 -13.95
CA ILE A 34 11.59 1.95 -15.37
C ILE A 34 10.53 1.27 -16.24
N TYR A 35 9.60 0.54 -15.63
CA TYR A 35 8.51 -0.15 -16.34
C TYR A 35 7.26 0.70 -16.47
N GLU A 36 7.24 1.91 -15.89
CA GLU A 36 6.09 2.79 -15.97
C GLU A 36 5.82 3.23 -17.40
N ARG A 37 4.55 3.17 -17.78
CA ARG A 37 4.05 3.68 -19.06
C ARG A 37 3.06 4.81 -18.79
N PRO A 38 2.91 5.77 -19.73
CA PRO A 38 1.97 6.88 -19.55
C PRO A 38 0.53 6.43 -19.29
N GLU A 39 0.12 5.29 -19.83
CA GLU A 39 -1.22 4.72 -19.66
C GLU A 39 -1.33 3.74 -18.49
N SER A 40 -0.25 3.49 -17.76
CA SER A 40 -0.28 2.57 -16.61
C SER A 40 -1.11 3.14 -15.46
N ASP A 41 -1.81 2.26 -14.74
CA ASP A 41 -2.49 2.61 -13.52
C ASP A 41 -1.49 3.08 -12.47
N ILE A 42 -1.94 4.01 -11.63
CA ILE A 42 -1.17 4.46 -10.48
C ILE A 42 -1.74 3.78 -9.25
N ASP A 43 -0.90 3.03 -8.54
CA ASP A 43 -1.29 2.32 -7.34
C ASP A 43 -0.96 3.17 -6.11
N ILE A 44 -2.00 3.52 -5.35
CA ILE A 44 -1.89 4.37 -4.15
C ILE A 44 -2.50 3.63 -2.97
N ALA A 45 -1.77 3.59 -1.86
CA ALA A 45 -2.29 3.11 -0.58
C ALA A 45 -2.25 4.25 0.44
N ILE A 46 -3.35 4.42 1.16
CA ILE A 46 -3.45 5.42 2.22
C ILE A 46 -3.44 4.73 3.58
N LEU A 47 -2.75 5.34 4.53
CA LEU A 47 -2.79 4.98 5.93
C LEU A 47 -3.47 6.11 6.68
N ALA A 48 -4.68 5.87 7.15
CA ALA A 48 -5.44 6.83 7.95
C ALA A 48 -5.48 6.42 9.41
N ALA A 49 -5.83 7.36 10.30
CA ALA A 49 -6.00 7.07 11.71
C ALA A 49 -7.15 6.11 11.99
N HIS A 50 -8.02 5.90 11.00
CA HIS A 50 -9.18 5.00 11.09
C HIS A 50 -9.37 4.30 9.76
N ILE A 51 -10.15 3.22 9.75
CA ILE A 51 -10.50 2.52 8.50
C ILE A 51 -11.44 3.42 7.70
N VAL A 52 -11.12 3.62 6.42
CA VAL A 52 -11.90 4.48 5.54
C VAL A 52 -13.03 3.67 4.89
N PRO A 53 -14.29 4.13 4.98
CA PRO A 53 -15.40 3.44 4.33
C PRO A 53 -15.17 3.30 2.81
N TYR A 54 -15.61 2.18 2.26
CA TYR A 54 -15.37 1.85 0.85
C TYR A 54 -15.93 2.90 -0.10
N TYR A 55 -17.12 3.45 0.20
CA TYR A 55 -17.70 4.48 -0.65
C TYR A 55 -16.84 5.74 -0.74
N LYS A 56 -16.13 6.07 0.34
CA LYS A 56 -15.19 7.21 0.35
C LYS A 56 -13.96 6.92 -0.50
N ILE A 57 -13.48 5.67 -0.48
CA ILE A 57 -12.37 5.23 -1.33
C ILE A 57 -12.75 5.37 -2.80
N ILE A 58 -13.92 4.89 -3.20
CA ILE A 58 -14.40 4.99 -4.58
C ILE A 58 -14.53 6.44 -5.02
N ASN A 59 -15.16 7.27 -4.20
CA ASN A 59 -15.35 8.69 -4.53
C ASN A 59 -14.01 9.42 -4.66
N LEU A 60 -13.07 9.13 -3.78
CA LEU A 60 -11.74 9.74 -3.82
C LEU A 60 -10.96 9.27 -5.03
N ALA A 61 -11.02 7.98 -5.37
CA ALA A 61 -10.38 7.44 -6.58
C ALA A 61 -10.91 8.15 -7.83
N SER A 62 -12.22 8.34 -7.92
CA SER A 62 -12.84 9.06 -9.02
C SER A 62 -12.34 10.51 -9.11
N THR A 63 -12.25 11.20 -7.97
CA THR A 63 -11.72 12.56 -7.92
C THR A 63 -10.26 12.60 -8.37
N LEU A 64 -9.46 11.63 -7.93
CA LEU A 64 -8.05 11.53 -8.34
C LEU A 64 -7.90 11.27 -9.84
N MET A 65 -8.73 10.40 -10.41
CA MET A 65 -8.72 10.15 -11.85
C MET A 65 -9.04 11.41 -12.65
N GLY A 66 -10.03 12.18 -12.19
CA GLY A 66 -10.36 13.46 -12.80
C GLY A 66 -9.24 14.49 -12.71
N ALA A 67 -8.55 14.54 -11.57
CA ALA A 67 -7.48 15.50 -11.33
C ALA A 67 -6.18 15.15 -12.07
N THR A 68 -5.85 13.87 -12.17
CA THR A 68 -4.57 13.41 -12.74
C THR A 68 -4.66 13.02 -14.22
N GLY A 69 -5.86 12.73 -14.72
CA GLY A 69 -6.04 12.18 -16.06
C GLY A 69 -5.52 10.74 -16.19
N ARG A 70 -5.29 10.04 -15.06
CA ARG A 70 -4.76 8.70 -15.00
C ARG A 70 -5.70 7.78 -14.24
N ASP A 71 -5.69 6.50 -14.57
CA ASP A 71 -6.39 5.50 -13.76
C ASP A 71 -5.67 5.34 -12.43
N ILE A 72 -6.44 5.36 -11.35
CA ILE A 72 -5.92 5.28 -9.98
C ILE A 72 -6.53 4.07 -9.29
N ASP A 73 -5.68 3.16 -8.80
CA ASP A 73 -6.07 2.10 -7.90
C ASP A 73 -5.77 2.58 -6.47
N LEU A 74 -6.82 2.97 -5.76
CA LEU A 74 -6.70 3.50 -4.40
C LEU A 74 -7.15 2.47 -3.39
N GLN A 75 -6.27 2.19 -2.43
CA GLN A 75 -6.51 1.20 -1.39
C GLN A 75 -6.34 1.82 -0.01
N ASP A 76 -7.15 1.34 0.95
CA ASP A 76 -6.89 1.57 2.37
C ASP A 76 -5.91 0.50 2.83
N MET A 77 -4.71 0.91 3.22
CA MET A 77 -3.63 -0.01 3.58
C MET A 77 -4.03 -0.98 4.69
N GLN A 78 -4.88 -0.54 5.62
CA GLN A 78 -5.33 -1.37 6.74
C GLN A 78 -6.23 -2.54 6.30
N LYS A 79 -6.80 -2.48 5.10
CA LYS A 79 -7.66 -3.54 4.55
C LYS A 79 -6.91 -4.53 3.67
N LEU A 80 -5.65 -4.28 3.38
CA LEU A 80 -4.86 -5.13 2.50
C LEU A 80 -4.30 -6.34 3.25
N PRO A 81 -4.13 -7.49 2.57
CA PRO A 81 -3.45 -8.62 3.19
C PRO A 81 -1.99 -8.30 3.48
N VAL A 82 -1.42 -8.96 4.48
CA VAL A 82 -0.06 -8.66 4.94
C VAL A 82 0.98 -8.81 3.84
N THR A 83 0.80 -9.76 2.92
CA THR A 83 1.73 -9.97 1.81
C THR A 83 1.83 -8.76 0.89
N LEU A 84 0.69 -8.10 0.62
CA LEU A 84 0.69 -6.89 -0.19
C LEU A 84 1.20 -5.68 0.60
N ARG A 85 0.83 -5.58 1.87
CA ARG A 85 1.34 -4.52 2.75
C ARG A 85 2.86 -4.52 2.84
N VAL A 86 3.47 -5.70 2.93
CA VAL A 86 4.93 -5.83 2.97
C VAL A 86 5.56 -5.35 1.66
N GLN A 87 4.96 -5.67 0.51
CA GLN A 87 5.46 -5.19 -0.77
C GLN A 87 5.44 -3.65 -0.82
N ILE A 88 4.36 -3.05 -0.33
CA ILE A 88 4.23 -1.59 -0.29
C ILE A 88 5.30 -0.98 0.62
N VAL A 89 5.50 -1.54 1.81
CA VAL A 89 6.48 -1.03 2.79
C VAL A 89 7.91 -1.14 2.25
N LEU A 90 8.26 -2.25 1.60
CA LEU A 90 9.63 -2.50 1.15
C LEU A 90 9.95 -1.92 -0.21
N GLN A 91 9.00 -1.90 -1.13
CA GLN A 91 9.24 -1.54 -2.53
C GLN A 91 8.53 -0.26 -2.96
N GLY A 92 7.50 0.15 -2.24
CA GLY A 92 6.78 1.38 -2.51
C GLY A 92 7.54 2.61 -2.03
N GLU A 93 7.01 3.76 -2.38
CA GLU A 93 7.55 5.05 -1.96
C GLU A 93 6.49 5.76 -1.11
N ARG A 94 6.88 6.15 0.12
CA ARG A 94 6.02 6.94 0.98
C ARG A 94 6.13 8.39 0.55
N ILE A 95 5.16 8.85 -0.24
CA ILE A 95 5.18 10.18 -0.84
C ILE A 95 4.67 11.27 0.12
N TYR A 96 3.98 10.89 1.20
CA TYR A 96 3.47 11.81 2.19
C TYR A 96 3.48 11.16 3.56
N CYS A 97 3.83 11.93 4.58
CA CYS A 97 3.85 11.46 5.96
C CYS A 97 3.54 12.62 6.90
N ALA A 98 2.33 12.61 7.48
CA ALA A 98 1.91 13.61 8.46
C ALA A 98 2.17 13.14 9.90
N ALA A 99 2.25 11.81 10.12
CA ALA A 99 2.41 11.22 11.44
C ALA A 99 3.51 10.17 11.37
N ARG A 100 4.75 10.61 11.47
CA ARG A 100 5.93 9.77 11.26
C ARG A 100 5.97 8.57 12.21
N VAL A 101 5.73 8.80 13.50
CA VAL A 101 5.76 7.71 14.49
C VAL A 101 4.70 6.66 14.18
N ALA A 102 3.48 7.10 13.87
CA ALA A 102 2.39 6.19 13.52
C ALA A 102 2.71 5.38 12.25
N ALA A 103 3.24 6.05 11.22
CA ALA A 103 3.58 5.40 9.96
C ALA A 103 4.71 4.37 10.15
N GLU A 104 5.78 4.73 10.84
CA GLU A 104 6.90 3.83 11.09
C GLU A 104 6.51 2.66 12.00
N THR A 105 5.66 2.91 12.98
CA THR A 105 5.11 1.85 13.84
C THR A 105 4.28 0.87 13.02
N TYR A 106 3.44 1.38 12.13
CA TYR A 106 2.63 0.55 11.24
C TYR A 106 3.52 -0.29 10.32
N ASP A 107 4.54 0.31 9.73
CA ASP A 107 5.49 -0.40 8.86
C ASP A 107 6.20 -1.52 9.63
N SER A 108 6.67 -1.23 10.84
CA SER A 108 7.32 -2.23 11.69
C SER A 108 6.40 -3.38 12.06
N HIS A 109 5.15 -3.10 12.41
CA HIS A 109 4.16 -4.13 12.71
C HIS A 109 3.86 -4.99 11.48
N THR A 110 3.79 -4.39 10.31
CA THR A 110 3.59 -5.11 9.05
C THR A 110 4.72 -6.10 8.80
N LEU A 111 5.97 -5.66 8.96
CA LEU A 111 7.13 -6.52 8.78
C LEU A 111 7.17 -7.66 9.79
N SER A 112 6.87 -7.37 11.06
CA SER A 112 6.81 -8.39 12.12
C SER A 112 5.72 -9.41 11.87
N GLU A 113 4.55 -8.98 11.43
CA GLU A 113 3.44 -9.87 11.09
C GLU A 113 3.82 -10.79 9.93
N TYR A 114 4.50 -10.26 8.93
CA TYR A 114 4.96 -11.05 7.78
C TYR A 114 5.98 -12.12 8.19
N VAL A 115 6.95 -11.77 9.04
CA VAL A 115 7.93 -12.73 9.55
C VAL A 115 7.23 -13.86 10.31
N ARG A 116 6.27 -13.52 11.16
CA ARG A 116 5.49 -14.53 11.91
C ARG A 116 4.70 -15.43 10.96
N LEU A 117 4.07 -14.88 9.94
CA LEU A 117 3.35 -15.65 8.94
C LEU A 117 4.25 -16.65 8.22
N ASN A 118 5.46 -16.21 7.84
CA ASN A 118 6.43 -17.09 7.18
C ASN A 118 6.93 -18.21 8.10
N GLU A 119 7.13 -17.93 9.39
CA GLU A 119 7.49 -18.95 10.37
C GLU A 119 6.38 -20.00 10.51
N GLU A 120 5.14 -19.56 10.61
CA GLU A 120 3.99 -20.47 10.70
C GLU A 120 3.89 -21.35 9.45
N ARG A 121 4.05 -20.76 8.27
CA ARG A 121 4.05 -21.53 7.00
C ARG A 121 5.19 -22.55 6.97
N HIS A 122 6.37 -22.16 7.42
CA HIS A 122 7.53 -23.05 7.46
C HIS A 122 7.27 -24.26 8.35
N LEU A 123 6.70 -24.05 9.54
CA LEU A 123 6.37 -25.11 10.46
C LEU A 123 5.30 -26.06 9.91
N ILE A 124 4.30 -25.53 9.24
CA ILE A 124 3.26 -26.33 8.60
C ILE A 124 3.85 -27.20 7.49
N LEU A 125 4.68 -26.64 6.64
CA LEU A 125 5.33 -27.38 5.56
C LEU A 125 6.26 -28.47 6.10
N LYS A 126 6.98 -28.19 7.17
CA LYS A 126 7.85 -29.17 7.83
C LYS A 126 7.04 -30.33 8.39
N ASP A 127 5.90 -30.04 9.02
CA ASP A 127 5.01 -31.08 9.55
C ASP A 127 4.45 -31.97 8.44
N ILE A 128 4.03 -31.36 7.32
CA ILE A 128 3.55 -32.11 6.15
C ILE A 128 4.64 -33.04 5.62
N GLN A 129 5.86 -32.57 5.46
CA GLN A 129 6.98 -33.38 4.98
C GLN A 129 7.27 -34.55 5.90
N GLN A 130 7.20 -34.35 7.21
CA GLN A 130 7.38 -35.44 8.18
C GLN A 130 6.28 -36.49 8.08
N ARG A 131 5.04 -36.06 7.89
CA ARG A 131 3.90 -36.98 7.71
C ARG A 131 4.04 -37.77 6.42
N GLU A 132 4.48 -37.16 5.33
CA GLU A 132 4.71 -37.86 4.07
C GLU A 132 5.78 -38.96 4.22
N ARG A 133 6.85 -38.68 4.98
CA ARG A 133 7.89 -39.68 5.26
C ARG A 133 7.38 -40.87 6.04
N ILE A 134 6.43 -40.66 6.94
CA ILE A 134 5.87 -41.71 7.77
C ILE A 134 4.87 -42.58 6.98
N TYR A 135 4.05 -41.98 6.15
CA TYR A 135 2.95 -42.62 5.43
C TYR A 135 3.21 -42.87 3.94
N GLY A 136 4.26 -42.31 3.43
CA GLY A 136 4.66 -42.48 2.04
C GLY A 136 5.87 -43.37 1.92
#